data_679a499fc21fb6068c46189bd0a045f8
#
_entry.id   679a499fc21fb6068c46189bd0a045f8
#
_cell.length_a   1.000
_cell.length_b   1.000
_cell.length_c   1.000
_cell.angle_alpha   90.00
_cell.angle_beta   90.00
_cell.angle_gamma   90.00
#
_symmetry.space_group_name_H-M   'P 1'
#
loop_
_entity.id
_entity.type
_entity.pdbx_description
1 polymer ?
#
loop_
_entity_poly.entity_id
_entity_poly.type
_entity_poly.pdbx_seq_one_letter_code
_entity_poly.pdbx_strand_id
1 'polypeptide(L)'
;MKGLFVKDIELMKQQKQYFILVIVMGVILNLAGSGSVSFAIGYFTFVTAIFAITTISYDEFDNGLAFLMTLPVTRKQYVAEKYLLGAGLTAAAWGIEAITGVICKGVAELQGCLSEKIIGTLIYIPLALLMLSVSLPLVIHFGAEKGRYIAMVMWAIIIAVVYALINTMGLSADAVDAWLNGLNRGMVLAGVVLFTVIVYMGSFWIGVRLMEKKEF
;
A
#
# COMPACT_ATOMS: atom_id res chain seq x y z
N MET A 1 17.20 -13.44 6.17
CA MET A 1 16.36 -12.23 6.14
C MET A 1 17.15 -10.93 5.94
N LYS A 2 18.21 -10.63 6.74
CA LYS A 2 18.97 -9.36 6.58
C LYS A 2 19.47 -9.14 5.15
N GLY A 3 20.00 -10.14 4.46
CA GLY A 3 20.50 -10.01 3.08
C GLY A 3 19.43 -9.65 2.06
N LEU A 4 18.19 -10.16 2.23
CA LEU A 4 17.06 -9.82 1.36
C LEU A 4 16.68 -8.33 1.48
N PHE A 5 16.56 -7.83 2.73
CA PHE A 5 16.30 -6.42 2.96
C PHE A 5 17.41 -5.51 2.42
N VAL A 6 18.68 -5.89 2.60
CA VAL A 6 19.80 -5.12 2.07
C VAL A 6 19.73 -5.05 0.54
N LYS A 7 19.41 -6.17 -0.12
CA LYS A 7 19.22 -6.23 -1.57
C LYS A 7 18.11 -5.27 -2.03
N ASP A 8 16.94 -5.31 -1.38
CA ASP A 8 15.81 -4.47 -1.78
C ASP A 8 16.05 -2.99 -1.48
N ILE A 9 16.75 -2.65 -0.39
CA ILE A 9 17.18 -1.29 -0.11
C ILE A 9 18.17 -0.79 -1.17
N GLU A 10 19.10 -1.64 -1.62
CA GLU A 10 20.05 -1.27 -2.67
C GLU A 10 19.33 -1.07 -4.02
N LEU A 11 18.33 -1.90 -4.32
CA LEU A 11 17.44 -1.73 -5.47
C LEU A 11 16.68 -0.40 -5.40
N MET A 12 16.18 -0.01 -4.22
CA MET A 12 15.55 1.29 -4.01
C MET A 12 16.51 2.45 -4.31
N LYS A 13 17.78 2.35 -3.91
CA LYS A 13 18.80 3.36 -4.22
C LYS A 13 19.08 3.45 -5.72
N GLN A 14 19.11 2.33 -6.43
CA GLN A 14 19.25 2.32 -7.89
C GLN A 14 18.07 2.98 -8.58
N GLN A 15 16.86 2.84 -8.03
CA GLN A 15 15.62 3.43 -8.53
C GLN A 15 15.34 4.83 -7.94
N LYS A 16 16.37 5.57 -7.55
CA LYS A 16 16.24 6.91 -6.96
C LYS A 16 15.40 7.88 -7.79
N GLN A 17 15.44 7.76 -9.13
CA GLN A 17 14.65 8.61 -10.03
C GLN A 17 13.15 8.43 -9.82
N TYR A 18 12.69 7.18 -9.60
CA TYR A 18 11.30 6.90 -9.27
C TYR A 18 10.88 7.60 -7.96
N PHE A 19 11.67 7.44 -6.90
CA PHE A 19 11.35 8.07 -5.60
C PHE A 19 11.42 9.59 -5.66
N ILE A 20 12.39 10.16 -6.37
CA ILE A 20 12.48 11.62 -6.58
C ILE A 20 11.22 12.11 -7.31
N LEU A 21 10.78 11.44 -8.37
CA LEU A 21 9.58 11.80 -9.11
C LEU A 21 8.34 11.75 -8.21
N VAL A 22 8.20 10.70 -7.41
CA VAL A 22 7.06 10.55 -6.48
C VAL A 22 7.06 11.66 -5.43
N ILE A 23 8.23 12.01 -4.86
CA ILE A 23 8.36 13.11 -3.89
C ILE A 23 8.03 14.46 -4.54
N VAL A 24 8.55 14.73 -5.74
CA VAL A 24 8.29 15.98 -6.47
C VAL A 24 6.80 16.13 -6.76
N MET A 25 6.13 15.05 -7.19
CA MET A 25 4.69 15.06 -7.40
C MET A 25 3.92 15.32 -6.10
N GLY A 26 4.33 14.72 -4.97
CA GLY A 26 3.75 14.98 -3.66
C GLY A 26 3.86 16.46 -3.27
N VAL A 27 5.03 17.07 -3.44
CA VAL A 27 5.25 18.50 -3.19
C VAL A 27 4.38 19.37 -4.09
N ILE A 28 4.30 19.08 -5.39
CA ILE A 28 3.46 19.80 -6.35
C ILE A 28 1.98 19.72 -5.91
N LEU A 29 1.48 18.55 -5.53
CA LEU A 29 0.11 18.37 -5.06
C LEU A 29 -0.17 19.18 -3.79
N ASN A 30 0.79 19.28 -2.88
CA ASN A 30 0.66 20.13 -1.68
C ASN A 30 0.65 21.63 -2.01
N LEU A 31 1.45 22.08 -2.99
CA LEU A 31 1.58 23.49 -3.38
C LEU A 31 0.45 23.96 -4.32
N ALA A 32 -0.11 23.07 -5.12
CA ALA A 32 -1.14 23.42 -6.11
C ALA A 32 -2.47 23.97 -5.53
N GLY A 33 -2.58 24.08 -4.22
CA GLY A 33 -3.63 24.83 -3.52
C GLY A 33 -5.04 24.23 -3.56
N SER A 34 -5.41 23.53 -4.60
CA SER A 34 -6.73 22.91 -4.78
C SER A 34 -6.82 21.47 -4.25
N GLY A 35 -5.68 20.81 -4.07
CA GLY A 35 -5.60 19.48 -3.50
C GLY A 35 -5.55 19.52 -1.97
N SER A 36 -6.37 18.71 -1.31
CA SER A 36 -6.22 18.53 0.14
C SER A 36 -4.89 17.81 0.41
N VAL A 37 -4.22 18.18 1.49
CA VAL A 37 -3.04 17.45 2.02
C VAL A 37 -3.34 15.95 2.10
N SER A 38 -4.59 15.60 2.42
CA SER A 38 -5.06 14.23 2.46
C SER A 38 -4.89 13.48 1.13
N PHE A 39 -5.18 14.15 0.00
CA PHE A 39 -5.01 13.53 -1.32
C PHE A 39 -3.54 13.26 -1.63
N ALA A 40 -2.64 14.20 -1.32
CA ALA A 40 -1.20 14.03 -1.51
C ALA A 40 -0.65 12.87 -0.66
N ILE A 41 -1.06 12.78 0.62
CA ILE A 41 -0.70 11.68 1.51
C ILE A 41 -1.20 10.33 0.95
N GLY A 42 -2.45 10.26 0.50
CA GLY A 42 -3.01 9.06 -0.10
C GLY A 42 -2.21 8.63 -1.34
N TYR A 43 -2.02 9.55 -2.30
CA TYR A 43 -1.25 9.32 -3.52
C TYR A 43 0.14 8.75 -3.21
N PHE A 44 0.91 9.43 -2.34
CA PHE A 44 2.27 9.04 -2.00
C PHE A 44 2.32 7.66 -1.33
N THR A 45 1.39 7.40 -0.42
CA THR A 45 1.27 6.12 0.29
C THR A 45 1.00 4.96 -0.69
N PHE A 46 0.02 5.11 -1.59
CA PHE A 46 -0.32 4.06 -2.54
C PHE A 46 0.77 3.83 -3.58
N VAL A 47 1.33 4.90 -4.16
CA VAL A 47 2.37 4.78 -5.19
C VAL A 47 3.63 4.13 -4.61
N THR A 48 4.01 4.50 -3.39
CA THR A 48 5.16 3.88 -2.72
C THR A 48 4.88 2.42 -2.34
N ALA A 49 3.66 2.07 -1.93
CA ALA A 49 3.27 0.70 -1.65
C ALA A 49 3.40 -0.21 -2.88
N ILE A 50 3.05 0.28 -4.09
CA ILE A 50 3.19 -0.46 -5.35
C ILE A 50 4.65 -0.84 -5.62
N PHE A 51 5.61 -0.07 -5.12
CA PHE A 51 7.03 -0.41 -5.27
C PHE A 51 7.39 -1.76 -4.66
N ALA A 52 6.74 -2.16 -3.55
CA ALA A 52 6.93 -3.50 -2.97
C ALA A 52 6.57 -4.63 -3.95
N ILE A 53 5.54 -4.42 -4.79
CA ILE A 53 5.18 -5.37 -5.85
C ILE A 53 6.24 -5.36 -6.96
N THR A 54 6.76 -4.18 -7.27
CA THR A 54 7.78 -4.01 -8.31
C THR A 54 9.08 -4.71 -7.94
N THR A 55 9.46 -4.81 -6.65
CA THR A 55 10.67 -5.55 -6.24
C THR A 55 10.60 -7.04 -6.62
N ILE A 56 9.40 -7.65 -6.63
CA ILE A 56 9.21 -9.02 -7.09
C ILE A 56 9.52 -9.14 -8.59
N SER A 57 9.16 -8.13 -9.38
CA SER A 57 9.47 -8.11 -10.82
C SER A 57 10.97 -8.11 -11.09
N TYR A 58 11.73 -7.38 -10.29
CA TYR A 58 13.19 -7.39 -10.39
C TYR A 58 13.79 -8.72 -9.96
N ASP A 59 13.19 -9.40 -8.98
CA ASP A 59 13.65 -10.71 -8.53
C ASP A 59 13.37 -11.80 -9.58
N GLU A 60 12.31 -11.68 -10.39
CA GLU A 60 11.98 -12.62 -11.45
C GLU A 60 12.75 -12.38 -12.76
N PHE A 61 13.35 -11.19 -12.93
CA PHE A 61 14.07 -10.84 -14.12
C PHE A 61 15.28 -11.79 -14.33
N ASP A 62 15.51 -12.24 -15.57
CA ASP A 62 16.58 -13.15 -15.97
C ASP A 62 16.72 -14.42 -15.08
N ASN A 63 15.59 -15.01 -14.67
CA ASN A 63 15.55 -16.15 -13.75
C ASN A 63 16.20 -15.88 -12.37
N GLY A 64 16.27 -14.62 -11.97
CA GLY A 64 16.90 -14.20 -10.72
C GLY A 64 16.26 -14.84 -9.48
N LEU A 65 14.94 -15.13 -9.52
CA LEU A 65 14.24 -15.80 -8.42
C LEU A 65 14.73 -17.25 -8.24
N ALA A 66 14.97 -17.99 -9.33
CA ALA A 66 15.54 -19.34 -9.28
C ALA A 66 16.94 -19.30 -8.66
N PHE A 67 17.80 -18.36 -9.08
CA PHE A 67 19.10 -18.14 -8.50
C PHE A 67 19.01 -17.77 -6.99
N LEU A 68 18.08 -16.90 -6.63
CA LEU A 68 17.88 -16.47 -5.24
C LEU A 68 17.51 -17.66 -4.32
N MET A 69 16.79 -18.66 -4.86
CA MET A 69 16.43 -19.88 -4.12
C MET A 69 17.58 -20.88 -3.98
N THR A 70 18.72 -20.72 -4.68
CA THR A 70 19.94 -21.48 -4.44
C THR A 70 20.72 -20.98 -3.21
N LEU A 71 20.45 -19.76 -2.76
CA LEU A 71 21.03 -19.20 -1.56
C LEU A 71 20.36 -19.80 -0.29
N PRO A 72 20.99 -19.68 0.90
CA PRO A 72 20.41 -20.21 2.14
C PRO A 72 19.23 -19.34 2.63
N VAL A 73 18.20 -19.20 1.77
CA VAL A 73 16.98 -18.44 2.01
C VAL A 73 15.79 -19.37 1.85
N THR A 74 14.92 -19.42 2.84
CA THR A 74 13.68 -20.19 2.73
C THR A 74 12.60 -19.42 1.98
N ARG A 75 11.73 -20.13 1.26
CA ARG A 75 10.57 -19.55 0.55
C ARG A 75 9.69 -18.71 1.48
N LYS A 76 9.48 -19.16 2.70
CA LYS A 76 8.77 -18.43 3.75
C LYS A 76 9.47 -17.12 4.13
N GLN A 77 10.80 -17.12 4.23
CA GLN A 77 11.57 -15.90 4.53
C GLN A 77 11.50 -14.88 3.41
N TYR A 78 11.47 -15.32 2.16
CA TYR A 78 11.28 -14.45 1.01
C TYR A 78 9.91 -13.76 1.03
N VAL A 79 8.83 -14.54 1.21
CA VAL A 79 7.47 -13.98 1.28
C VAL A 79 7.36 -13.03 2.48
N ALA A 80 7.87 -13.43 3.65
CA ALA A 80 7.83 -12.58 4.85
C ALA A 80 8.55 -11.24 4.64
N GLU A 81 9.68 -11.27 3.93
CA GLU A 81 10.41 -10.06 3.58
C GLU A 81 9.57 -9.12 2.72
N LYS A 82 8.91 -9.61 1.65
CA LYS A 82 8.07 -8.78 0.77
C LYS A 82 6.87 -8.15 1.50
N TYR A 83 6.24 -8.90 2.39
CA TYR A 83 5.16 -8.36 3.22
C TYR A 83 5.69 -7.30 4.20
N LEU A 84 6.80 -7.57 4.90
CA LEU A 84 7.40 -6.59 5.82
C LEU A 84 7.89 -5.34 5.10
N LEU A 85 8.50 -5.50 3.91
CA LEU A 85 8.92 -4.38 3.07
C LEU A 85 7.71 -3.54 2.65
N GLY A 86 6.64 -4.17 2.18
CA GLY A 86 5.41 -3.48 1.80
C GLY A 86 4.79 -2.69 2.94
N ALA A 87 4.67 -3.29 4.13
CA ALA A 87 4.17 -2.61 5.32
C ALA A 87 5.08 -1.46 5.76
N GLY A 88 6.41 -1.68 5.75
CA GLY A 88 7.39 -0.66 6.10
C GLY A 88 7.38 0.53 5.14
N LEU A 89 7.33 0.28 3.84
CA LEU A 89 7.24 1.32 2.82
C LEU A 89 5.94 2.12 2.94
N THR A 90 4.81 1.45 3.16
CA THR A 90 3.51 2.12 3.35
C THR A 90 3.53 3.06 4.55
N ALA A 91 4.04 2.60 5.70
CA ALA A 91 4.11 3.40 6.92
C ALA A 91 5.11 4.56 6.78
N ALA A 92 6.28 4.31 6.18
CA ALA A 92 7.30 5.33 5.94
C ALA A 92 6.80 6.41 4.97
N ALA A 93 6.14 6.00 3.88
CA ALA A 93 5.58 6.92 2.90
C ALA A 93 4.52 7.84 3.50
N TRP A 94 3.58 7.27 4.26
CA TRP A 94 2.59 8.06 4.97
C TRP A 94 3.26 9.08 5.91
N GLY A 95 4.26 8.66 6.70
CA GLY A 95 4.95 9.53 7.64
C GLY A 95 5.72 10.67 6.96
N ILE A 96 6.45 10.37 5.89
CA ILE A 96 7.20 11.37 5.11
C ILE A 96 6.26 12.41 4.53
N GLU A 97 5.16 11.97 3.90
CA GLU A 97 4.24 12.91 3.26
C GLU A 97 3.41 13.70 4.27
N ALA A 98 3.07 13.13 5.41
CA ALA A 98 2.43 13.86 6.51
C ALA A 98 3.34 15.01 7.01
N ILE A 99 4.65 14.74 7.15
CA ILE A 99 5.64 15.76 7.54
C ILE A 99 5.77 16.81 6.41
N THR A 100 5.87 16.39 5.16
CA THR A 100 5.98 17.31 4.00
C THR A 100 4.74 18.20 3.89
N GLY A 101 3.55 17.67 4.09
CA GLY A 101 2.31 18.44 4.11
C GLY A 101 2.28 19.52 5.19
N VAL A 102 2.78 19.19 6.39
CA VAL A 102 2.93 20.17 7.49
C VAL A 102 3.92 21.26 7.13
N ILE A 103 5.05 20.92 6.53
CA ILE A 103 6.10 21.90 6.15
C ILE A 103 5.59 22.82 5.04
N CYS A 104 4.94 22.28 3.99
CA CYS A 104 4.52 23.07 2.83
C CYS A 104 3.38 24.05 3.14
N LYS A 105 2.43 23.68 3.99
CA LYS A 105 1.27 24.53 4.31
C LYS A 105 1.48 25.39 5.57
N GLY A 106 2.57 25.18 6.28
CA GLY A 106 2.87 25.88 7.51
C GLY A 106 2.00 25.45 8.70
N VAL A 107 2.54 25.61 9.92
CA VAL A 107 1.84 25.24 11.15
C VAL A 107 0.60 26.13 11.38
N ALA A 108 0.58 27.34 10.83
CA ALA A 108 -0.48 28.33 11.05
C ALA A 108 -1.81 27.98 10.34
N GLU A 109 -1.78 27.46 9.11
CA GLU A 109 -3.00 27.01 8.40
C GLU A 109 -3.58 25.71 8.97
N LEU A 110 -2.79 25.00 9.73
CA LEU A 110 -3.15 23.72 10.32
C LEU A 110 -3.64 23.87 11.79
N GLN A 111 -3.48 25.04 12.42
CA GLN A 111 -3.97 25.32 13.77
C GLN A 111 -5.51 25.27 13.80
N GLY A 112 -6.04 24.22 14.39
CA GLY A 112 -7.47 23.97 14.57
C GLY A 112 -8.01 22.72 13.89
N CYS A 113 -7.28 22.17 12.89
CA CYS A 113 -7.75 21.00 12.14
C CYS A 113 -6.64 19.94 11.91
N LEU A 114 -5.44 20.14 12.46
CA LEU A 114 -4.28 19.26 12.22
C LEU A 114 -4.54 17.84 12.68
N SER A 115 -5.03 17.69 13.91
CA SER A 115 -5.29 16.37 14.48
C SER A 115 -6.39 15.62 13.72
N GLU A 116 -7.48 16.28 13.36
CA GLU A 116 -8.57 15.63 12.64
C GLU A 116 -8.20 15.26 11.20
N LYS A 117 -7.52 16.14 10.49
CA LYS A 117 -7.10 15.88 9.10
C LYS A 117 -6.02 14.80 9.02
N ILE A 118 -4.99 14.85 9.88
CA ILE A 118 -3.93 13.84 9.91
C ILE A 118 -4.48 12.51 10.40
N ILE A 119 -5.30 12.49 11.45
CA ILE A 119 -5.95 11.26 11.93
C ILE A 119 -6.84 10.67 10.82
N GLY A 120 -7.57 11.50 10.07
CA GLY A 120 -8.35 11.06 8.91
C GLY A 120 -7.49 10.39 7.84
N THR A 121 -6.24 10.83 7.65
CA THR A 121 -5.33 10.23 6.65
C THR A 121 -4.72 8.90 7.09
N LEU A 122 -4.77 8.54 8.39
CA LEU A 122 -4.32 7.23 8.86
C LEU A 122 -5.06 6.06 8.18
N ILE A 123 -6.27 6.31 7.66
CA ILE A 123 -7.04 5.31 6.90
C ILE A 123 -6.33 4.84 5.62
N TYR A 124 -5.41 5.63 5.05
CA TYR A 124 -4.68 5.24 3.84
C TYR A 124 -3.69 4.10 4.09
N ILE A 125 -3.14 3.96 5.32
CA ILE A 125 -2.27 2.84 5.67
C ILE A 125 -3.01 1.50 5.55
N PRO A 126 -4.14 1.25 6.25
CA PRO A 126 -4.86 0.00 6.11
C PRO A 126 -5.39 -0.23 4.68
N LEU A 127 -5.81 0.81 3.96
CA LEU A 127 -6.25 0.67 2.57
C LEU A 127 -5.10 0.22 1.65
N ALA A 128 -3.91 0.79 1.79
CA ALA A 128 -2.74 0.38 1.02
C ALA A 128 -2.30 -1.05 1.39
N LEU A 129 -2.38 -1.44 2.67
CA LEU A 129 -2.10 -2.81 3.10
C LEU A 129 -3.14 -3.81 2.56
N LEU A 130 -4.42 -3.45 2.48
CA LEU A 130 -5.44 -4.26 1.82
C LEU A 130 -5.14 -4.43 0.33
N MET A 131 -4.70 -3.35 -0.33
CA MET A 131 -4.25 -3.43 -1.72
C MET A 131 -3.08 -4.41 -1.88
N LEU A 132 -2.08 -4.35 -1.02
CA LEU A 132 -0.95 -5.27 -1.03
C LEU A 132 -1.37 -6.71 -0.71
N SER A 133 -2.34 -6.91 0.20
CA SER A 133 -2.83 -8.24 0.58
C SER A 133 -3.47 -9.00 -0.58
N VAL A 134 -4.08 -8.32 -1.53
CA VAL A 134 -4.61 -8.93 -2.74
C VAL A 134 -3.52 -9.09 -3.80
N SER A 135 -2.71 -8.07 -4.00
CA SER A 135 -1.76 -8.01 -5.11
C SER A 135 -0.53 -8.92 -4.91
N LEU A 136 0.02 -9.00 -3.69
CA LEU A 136 1.23 -9.80 -3.42
C LEU A 136 1.04 -11.29 -3.73
N PRO A 137 0.01 -12.00 -3.24
CA PRO A 137 -0.15 -13.42 -3.53
C PRO A 137 -0.42 -13.68 -5.01
N LEU A 138 -1.11 -12.77 -5.72
CA LEU A 138 -1.35 -12.89 -7.15
C LEU A 138 -0.05 -12.78 -7.94
N VAL A 139 0.80 -11.81 -7.59
CA VAL A 139 2.09 -11.62 -8.26
C VAL A 139 3.04 -12.79 -7.95
N ILE A 140 3.06 -13.29 -6.73
CA ILE A 140 3.86 -14.47 -6.37
C ILE A 140 3.41 -15.71 -7.15
N HIS A 141 2.11 -15.90 -7.35
CA HIS A 141 1.55 -17.08 -8.02
C HIS A 141 1.72 -17.03 -9.55
N PHE A 142 1.27 -15.94 -10.17
CA PHE A 142 1.22 -15.81 -11.63
C PHE A 142 2.50 -15.22 -12.25
N GLY A 143 3.46 -14.80 -11.40
CA GLY A 143 4.64 -14.06 -11.83
C GLY A 143 4.37 -12.57 -11.97
N ALA A 144 5.45 -11.79 -12.08
CA ALA A 144 5.39 -10.34 -11.98
C ALA A 144 4.57 -9.66 -13.09
N GLU A 145 4.69 -10.12 -14.34
CA GLU A 145 3.95 -9.51 -15.46
C GLU A 145 2.47 -9.85 -15.42
N LYS A 146 2.13 -11.15 -15.47
CA LYS A 146 0.75 -11.61 -15.47
C LYS A 146 0.04 -11.25 -14.16
N GLY A 147 0.74 -11.38 -13.02
CA GLY A 147 0.19 -11.10 -11.70
C GLY A 147 -0.24 -9.64 -11.54
N ARG A 148 0.49 -8.68 -12.11
CA ARG A 148 0.11 -7.25 -12.09
C ARG A 148 -1.18 -6.99 -12.88
N TYR A 149 -1.31 -7.56 -14.09
CA TYR A 149 -2.54 -7.42 -14.88
C TYR A 149 -3.75 -8.06 -14.16
N ILE A 150 -3.57 -9.25 -13.61
CA ILE A 150 -4.63 -9.94 -12.86
C ILE A 150 -5.01 -9.11 -11.61
N ALA A 151 -4.04 -8.56 -10.88
CA ALA A 151 -4.31 -7.70 -9.73
C ALA A 151 -5.08 -6.43 -10.15
N MET A 152 -4.74 -5.78 -11.27
CA MET A 152 -5.49 -4.62 -11.79
C MET A 152 -6.93 -4.98 -12.13
N VAL A 153 -7.16 -6.11 -12.81
CA VAL A 153 -8.51 -6.59 -13.15
C VAL A 153 -9.31 -6.92 -11.87
N MET A 154 -8.69 -7.59 -10.90
CA MET A 154 -9.32 -7.89 -9.62
C MET A 154 -9.74 -6.61 -8.88
N TRP A 155 -8.89 -5.58 -8.86
CA TRP A 155 -9.24 -4.29 -8.26
C TRP A 155 -10.38 -3.59 -9.00
N ALA A 156 -10.38 -3.62 -10.33
CA ALA A 156 -11.48 -3.08 -11.13
C ALA A 156 -12.82 -3.79 -10.81
N ILE A 157 -12.79 -5.12 -10.67
CA ILE A 157 -13.97 -5.91 -10.29
C ILE A 157 -14.43 -5.55 -8.87
N ILE A 158 -13.51 -5.47 -7.89
CA ILE A 158 -13.84 -5.10 -6.50
C ILE A 158 -14.53 -3.72 -6.47
N ILE A 159 -13.96 -2.73 -7.16
CA ILE A 159 -14.52 -1.37 -7.23
C ILE A 159 -15.90 -1.39 -7.89
N ALA A 160 -16.07 -2.12 -9.00
CA ALA A 160 -17.34 -2.24 -9.69
C ALA A 160 -18.42 -2.89 -8.82
N VAL A 161 -18.06 -3.95 -8.08
CA VAL A 161 -18.99 -4.64 -7.17
C VAL A 161 -19.37 -3.72 -6.01
N VAL A 162 -18.41 -3.05 -5.39
CA VAL A 162 -18.68 -2.10 -4.30
C VAL A 162 -19.60 -0.97 -4.77
N TYR A 163 -19.32 -0.40 -5.96
CA TYR A 163 -20.16 0.63 -6.56
C TYR A 163 -21.58 0.14 -6.83
N ALA A 164 -21.72 -1.06 -7.40
CA ALA A 164 -23.02 -1.67 -7.66
C ALA A 164 -23.81 -1.91 -6.36
N LEU A 165 -23.15 -2.40 -5.30
CA LEU A 165 -23.77 -2.61 -3.99
C LEU A 165 -24.26 -1.29 -3.38
N ILE A 166 -23.44 -0.25 -3.41
CA ILE A 166 -23.83 1.09 -2.92
C ILE A 166 -25.08 1.59 -3.66
N ASN A 167 -25.10 1.47 -4.98
CA ASN A 167 -26.25 1.90 -5.80
C ASN A 167 -27.52 1.06 -5.56
N THR A 168 -27.39 -0.26 -5.45
CA THR A 168 -28.55 -1.15 -5.21
C THR A 168 -29.12 -0.99 -3.82
N MET A 169 -28.28 -0.68 -2.82
CA MET A 169 -28.72 -0.42 -1.46
C MET A 169 -29.30 0.98 -1.27
N GLY A 170 -29.26 1.85 -2.31
CA GLY A 170 -29.71 3.24 -2.22
C GLY A 170 -28.94 4.09 -1.21
N LEU A 171 -27.70 3.67 -0.90
CA LEU A 171 -26.82 4.39 0.00
C LEU A 171 -26.32 5.64 -0.71
N SER A 172 -26.94 6.79 -0.44
CA SER A 172 -26.37 8.07 -0.87
C SER A 172 -25.09 8.36 -0.07
N ALA A 173 -24.15 9.11 -0.66
CA ALA A 173 -22.93 9.54 0.02
C ALA A 173 -23.27 10.23 1.35
N ASP A 174 -24.35 11.04 1.38
CA ASP A 174 -24.82 11.74 2.56
C ASP A 174 -25.31 10.78 3.67
N ALA A 175 -25.95 9.66 3.29
CA ALA A 175 -26.38 8.64 4.25
C ALA A 175 -25.19 7.89 4.86
N VAL A 176 -24.17 7.62 4.07
CA VAL A 176 -22.90 7.00 4.54
C VAL A 176 -22.16 7.97 5.46
N ASP A 177 -22.08 9.24 5.10
CA ASP A 177 -21.44 10.27 5.91
C ASP A 177 -22.19 10.49 7.23
N ALA A 178 -23.53 10.53 7.21
CA ALA A 178 -24.34 10.64 8.41
C ALA A 178 -24.15 9.44 9.36
N TRP A 179 -24.08 8.22 8.80
CA TRP A 179 -23.82 6.99 9.55
C TRP A 179 -22.40 6.98 10.15
N LEU A 180 -21.39 7.35 9.39
CA LEU A 180 -19.99 7.42 9.84
C LEU A 180 -19.80 8.50 10.93
N ASN A 181 -20.48 9.64 10.80
CA ASN A 181 -20.44 10.71 11.80
C ASN A 181 -21.18 10.35 13.11
N GLY A 182 -22.14 9.42 13.06
CA GLY A 182 -22.80 8.85 14.23
C GLY A 182 -21.94 7.85 15.00
N LEU A 183 -20.87 7.32 14.38
CA LEU A 183 -19.95 6.38 15.00
C LEU A 183 -18.74 7.11 15.57
N ASN A 184 -18.20 6.58 16.67
CA ASN A 184 -16.92 7.06 17.17
C ASN A 184 -15.81 6.77 16.12
N ARG A 185 -15.25 7.83 15.53
CA ARG A 185 -14.21 7.74 14.49
C ARG A 185 -13.04 6.84 14.91
N GLY A 186 -12.68 6.83 16.20
CA GLY A 186 -11.67 5.94 16.74
C GLY A 186 -12.05 4.46 16.68
N MET A 187 -13.34 4.12 16.95
CA MET A 187 -13.83 2.75 16.82
C MET A 187 -13.84 2.26 15.38
N VAL A 188 -14.26 3.11 14.45
CA VAL A 188 -14.25 2.79 13.00
C VAL A 188 -12.82 2.52 12.54
N LEU A 189 -11.89 3.40 12.88
CA LEU A 189 -10.49 3.23 12.52
C LEU A 189 -9.89 1.96 13.13
N ALA A 190 -10.17 1.69 14.40
CA ALA A 190 -9.71 0.48 15.07
C ALA A 190 -10.27 -0.79 14.40
N GLY A 191 -11.56 -0.78 14.03
CA GLY A 191 -12.20 -1.88 13.31
C GLY A 191 -11.56 -2.13 11.93
N VAL A 192 -11.31 -1.06 11.16
CA VAL A 192 -10.65 -1.16 9.85
C VAL A 192 -9.22 -1.67 9.98
N VAL A 193 -8.46 -1.20 10.96
CA VAL A 193 -7.10 -1.67 11.23
C VAL A 193 -7.10 -3.15 11.60
N LEU A 194 -7.98 -3.57 12.50
CA LEU A 194 -8.08 -4.97 12.93
C LEU A 194 -8.45 -5.88 11.75
N PHE A 195 -9.44 -5.48 10.95
CA PHE A 195 -9.84 -6.19 9.74
C PHE A 195 -8.66 -6.31 8.77
N THR A 196 -7.94 -5.22 8.53
CA THR A 196 -6.77 -5.19 7.65
C THR A 196 -5.67 -6.13 8.13
N VAL A 197 -5.37 -6.14 9.42
CA VAL A 197 -4.36 -7.04 9.99
C VAL A 197 -4.74 -8.50 9.77
N ILE A 198 -6.01 -8.87 10.00
CA ILE A 198 -6.50 -10.24 9.78
C ILE A 198 -6.35 -10.63 8.30
N VAL A 199 -6.79 -9.76 7.38
CA VAL A 199 -6.72 -10.01 5.94
C VAL A 199 -5.26 -10.09 5.48
N TYR A 200 -4.40 -9.21 5.98
CA TYR A 200 -2.97 -9.17 5.63
C TYR A 200 -2.23 -10.42 6.09
N MET A 201 -2.52 -10.89 7.31
CA MET A 201 -1.98 -12.14 7.85
C MET A 201 -2.50 -13.36 7.09
N GLY A 202 -3.79 -13.40 6.78
CA GLY A 202 -4.39 -14.46 5.95
C GLY A 202 -3.75 -14.51 4.55
N SER A 203 -3.57 -13.35 3.93
CA SER A 203 -2.88 -13.21 2.65
C SER A 203 -1.42 -13.68 2.71
N PHE A 204 -0.71 -13.37 3.78
CA PHE A 204 0.65 -13.87 4.00
C PHE A 204 0.71 -15.40 4.00
N TRP A 205 -0.19 -16.06 4.72
CA TRP A 205 -0.26 -17.54 4.73
C TRP A 205 -0.56 -18.12 3.36
N ILE A 206 -1.45 -17.49 2.60
CA ILE A 206 -1.75 -17.87 1.20
C ILE A 206 -0.49 -17.70 0.36
N GLY A 207 0.19 -16.56 0.43
CA GLY A 207 1.42 -16.28 -0.29
C GLY A 207 2.53 -17.30 0.00
N VAL A 208 2.70 -17.69 1.26
CA VAL A 208 3.67 -18.74 1.63
C VAL A 208 3.32 -20.07 0.98
N ARG A 209 2.05 -20.51 1.05
CA ARG A 209 1.60 -21.77 0.44
C ARG A 209 1.75 -21.77 -1.08
N LEU A 210 1.49 -20.64 -1.73
CA LEU A 210 1.66 -20.50 -3.17
C LEU A 210 3.12 -20.56 -3.57
N MET A 211 4.00 -19.92 -2.80
CA MET A 211 5.44 -19.94 -3.04
C MET A 211 6.06 -21.32 -2.79
N GLU A 212 5.53 -22.08 -1.82
CA GLU A 212 5.99 -23.45 -1.55
C GLU A 212 5.67 -24.42 -2.70
N LYS A 213 4.56 -24.19 -3.43
CA LYS A 213 4.14 -24.99 -4.59
C LYS A 213 4.78 -24.56 -5.91
N LYS A 214 5.47 -23.41 -5.93
CA LYS A 214 6.10 -22.90 -7.16
C LYS A 214 7.35 -23.73 -7.47
N GLU A 215 7.37 -24.35 -8.64
CA GLU A 215 8.53 -25.03 -9.23
C GLU A 215 9.33 -24.01 -10.06
N PHE A 216 10.67 -24.13 -10.01
CA PHE A 216 11.60 -23.22 -10.69
C PHE A 216 12.43 -23.98 -11.71
#